data_2d86f2c2b4667ce67c142bf7992cd79d
#
_entry.id   2d86f2c2b4667ce67c142bf7992cd79d
#
_cell.length_a   1.000
_cell.length_b   1.000
_cell.length_c   1.000
_cell.angle_alpha   90.00
_cell.angle_beta   90.00
_cell.angle_gamma   90.00
#
_symmetry.space_group_name_H-M   'P 1'
#
loop_
_entity.id
_entity.type
_entity.pdbx_description
1 polymer ?
#
loop_
_entity_poly.entity_id
_entity_poly.type
_entity_poly.pdbx_seq_one_letter_code
_entity_poly.pdbx_strand_id
1 'polypeptide(L)'
;AKEIIRLNKQLQSRNQLLHQIFGRYFSDNVVDSILEDPKGAVIGGEKRKLTVMMADLRGFTAMSESMTPETVTDILNCFFDEMLQCITKYYGVVIEFLGDAILAVFGASPDSKAQIEEGITAGIKMQKAMEKVNNYIISKGLVPLEMGIGIHCGEVFIGNFGSETMMRYNVIGQAVNECSRIEGASVGGQVLVSYDTVQNANAAIKTDGKFTIQVKGISTPLKVYSVTGIGTPYSCNLAHHKLAGFFWRGRLQCTIQCIEDELVTDQTLRGKIVLLTPDRNLRIELEDKIEPDIPLYSDMEIYLETNRNTDTDTGDGKKPGNDVQATGCDRIYAKILKRSQGVIEVHITYGFEVIEKYTYPMHPYMHPYPWIIY
;
A
#
# COMPACT_ATOMS: atom_id res chain seq x y z
N ALA A 1 11.77 -9.11 -56.51
CA ALA A 1 10.95 -9.92 -55.60
C ALA A 1 11.73 -10.44 -54.39
N LYS A 2 12.86 -11.14 -54.55
CA LYS A 2 13.65 -11.71 -53.40
C LYS A 2 14.20 -10.63 -52.45
N GLU A 3 14.60 -9.47 -52.95
CA GLU A 3 15.13 -8.37 -52.15
C GLU A 3 14.02 -7.67 -51.32
N ILE A 4 12.83 -7.51 -51.91
CA ILE A 4 11.66 -6.96 -51.20
C ILE A 4 11.25 -7.89 -50.03
N ILE A 5 11.25 -9.20 -50.24
CA ILE A 5 10.94 -10.19 -49.20
C ILE A 5 11.98 -10.14 -48.09
N ARG A 6 13.27 -9.98 -48.42
CA ARG A 6 14.35 -9.84 -47.43
C ARG A 6 14.21 -8.57 -46.61
N LEU A 7 13.94 -7.43 -47.27
CA LEU A 7 13.72 -6.15 -46.62
C LEU A 7 12.50 -6.17 -45.70
N ASN A 8 11.38 -6.74 -46.17
CA ASN A 8 10.18 -6.89 -45.33
C ASN A 8 10.45 -7.76 -44.09
N LYS A 9 11.19 -8.86 -44.23
CA LYS A 9 11.55 -9.70 -43.07
C LYS A 9 12.46 -8.96 -42.09
N GLN A 10 13.40 -8.17 -42.58
CA GLN A 10 14.26 -7.33 -41.72
C GLN A 10 13.45 -6.24 -41.00
N LEU A 11 12.50 -5.60 -41.69
CA LEU A 11 11.62 -4.58 -41.14
C LEU A 11 10.73 -5.19 -40.03
N GLN A 12 10.13 -6.34 -40.30
CA GLN A 12 9.33 -7.08 -39.29
C GLN A 12 10.15 -7.45 -38.07
N SER A 13 11.38 -7.97 -38.25
CA SER A 13 12.25 -8.33 -37.13
C SER A 13 12.66 -7.07 -36.30
N ARG A 14 12.91 -5.93 -36.96
CA ARG A 14 13.18 -4.67 -36.27
C ARG A 14 11.98 -4.15 -35.52
N ASN A 15 10.79 -4.19 -36.10
CA ASN A 15 9.56 -3.78 -35.42
C ASN A 15 9.29 -4.68 -34.21
N GLN A 16 9.43 -5.98 -34.34
CA GLN A 16 9.31 -6.91 -33.20
C GLN A 16 10.30 -6.61 -32.10
N LEU A 17 11.56 -6.30 -32.44
CA LEU A 17 12.56 -5.93 -31.46
C LEU A 17 12.21 -4.60 -30.76
N LEU A 18 11.73 -3.61 -31.50
CA LEU A 18 11.27 -2.33 -30.94
C LEU A 18 10.10 -2.56 -29.98
N HIS A 19 9.08 -3.33 -30.37
CA HIS A 19 7.98 -3.69 -29.48
C HIS A 19 8.46 -4.44 -28.23
N GLN A 20 9.40 -5.37 -28.35
CA GLN A 20 9.96 -6.07 -27.18
C GLN A 20 10.76 -5.15 -26.26
N ILE A 21 11.49 -4.19 -26.80
CA ILE A 21 12.27 -3.23 -26.00
C ILE A 21 11.33 -2.21 -25.35
N PHE A 22 10.47 -1.58 -26.12
CA PHE A 22 9.55 -0.57 -25.62
C PHE A 22 8.48 -1.15 -24.71
N GLY A 23 7.97 -2.36 -24.98
CA GLY A 23 7.01 -3.05 -24.12
C GLY A 23 7.55 -3.42 -22.72
N ARG A 24 8.88 -3.35 -22.50
CA ARG A 24 9.47 -3.45 -21.17
C ARG A 24 9.44 -2.14 -20.37
N TYR A 25 9.31 -1.01 -21.04
CA TYR A 25 9.33 0.33 -20.43
C TYR A 25 7.97 1.02 -20.48
N PHE A 26 7.11 0.59 -21.41
CA PHE A 26 5.77 1.14 -21.61
C PHE A 26 4.78 -0.01 -21.77
N SER A 27 3.52 0.20 -21.39
CA SER A 27 2.46 -0.78 -21.70
C SER A 27 2.28 -0.91 -23.21
N ASP A 28 1.90 -2.10 -23.68
CA ASP A 28 1.72 -2.37 -25.12
C ASP A 28 0.80 -1.34 -25.78
N ASN A 29 -0.27 -0.92 -25.13
CA ASN A 29 -1.18 0.10 -25.63
C ASN A 29 -0.51 1.48 -25.85
N VAL A 30 0.47 1.84 -25.02
CA VAL A 30 1.26 3.09 -25.19
C VAL A 30 2.24 2.94 -26.32
N VAL A 31 2.87 1.76 -26.47
CA VAL A 31 3.79 1.45 -27.57
C VAL A 31 3.04 1.50 -28.89
N ASP A 32 1.88 0.86 -28.99
CA ASP A 32 1.05 0.87 -30.21
C ASP A 32 0.62 2.29 -30.58
N SER A 33 0.16 3.09 -29.60
CA SER A 33 -0.20 4.49 -29.83
C SER A 33 0.97 5.34 -30.34
N ILE A 34 2.20 5.09 -29.86
CA ILE A 34 3.40 5.81 -30.31
C ILE A 34 3.84 5.36 -31.71
N LEU A 35 3.70 4.07 -32.02
CA LEU A 35 4.17 3.50 -33.28
C LEU A 35 3.16 3.67 -34.44
N GLU A 36 1.86 3.71 -34.15
CA GLU A 36 0.81 3.87 -35.16
C GLU A 36 0.56 5.33 -35.54
N ASP A 37 0.74 6.28 -34.62
CA ASP A 37 0.63 7.71 -34.92
C ASP A 37 2.02 8.36 -35.03
N PRO A 38 2.43 8.84 -36.22
CA PRO A 38 3.66 9.61 -36.41
C PRO A 38 3.74 10.85 -35.50
N LYS A 39 2.59 11.32 -34.99
CA LYS A 39 2.47 12.39 -34.01
C LYS A 39 2.44 11.87 -32.55
N GLY A 40 2.40 10.58 -32.34
CA GLY A 40 2.31 9.96 -31.01
C GLY A 40 3.48 10.26 -30.06
N ALA A 41 4.59 10.76 -30.61
CA ALA A 41 5.74 11.26 -29.84
C ALA A 41 5.69 12.77 -29.59
N VAL A 42 4.53 13.43 -29.73
CA VAL A 42 4.39 14.89 -29.51
C VAL A 42 4.00 15.13 -28.07
N ILE A 43 4.58 16.19 -27.47
CA ILE A 43 4.14 16.71 -26.17
C ILE A 43 2.67 17.09 -26.24
N GLY A 44 1.87 16.60 -25.32
CA GLY A 44 0.44 16.87 -25.24
C GLY A 44 -0.32 15.70 -24.64
N GLY A 45 -1.62 15.87 -24.53
CA GLY A 45 -2.50 14.85 -23.99
C GLY A 45 -3.94 15.29 -24.11
N GLU A 46 -4.83 14.51 -23.51
CA GLU A 46 -6.25 14.77 -23.55
C GLU A 46 -6.87 14.70 -22.15
N LYS A 47 -7.97 15.42 -21.97
CA LYS A 47 -8.79 15.36 -20.77
C LYS A 47 -9.71 14.14 -20.87
N ARG A 48 -9.57 13.21 -19.91
CA ARG A 48 -10.38 11.98 -19.86
C ARG A 48 -10.88 11.74 -18.44
N LYS A 49 -12.04 11.10 -18.33
CA LYS A 49 -12.50 10.55 -17.07
C LYS A 49 -12.02 9.12 -16.95
N LEU A 50 -11.08 8.87 -16.04
CA LEU A 50 -10.44 7.56 -15.83
C LEU A 50 -10.60 7.10 -14.38
N THR A 51 -10.53 5.80 -14.18
CA THR A 51 -10.39 5.22 -12.84
C THR A 51 -8.90 5.09 -12.52
N VAL A 52 -8.46 5.84 -11.52
CA VAL A 52 -7.09 5.84 -11.01
C VAL A 52 -7.00 4.86 -9.85
N MET A 53 -5.92 4.08 -9.82
CA MET A 53 -5.57 3.17 -8.74
C MET A 53 -4.17 3.51 -8.25
N MET A 54 -4.01 3.58 -6.93
CA MET A 54 -2.72 3.52 -6.26
C MET A 54 -2.68 2.33 -5.32
N ALA A 55 -1.55 1.64 -5.29
CA ALA A 55 -1.30 0.51 -4.39
C ALA A 55 0.12 0.64 -3.83
N ASP A 56 0.29 0.37 -2.53
CA ASP A 56 1.55 0.56 -1.83
C ASP A 56 1.74 -0.49 -0.74
N LEU A 57 3.02 -0.91 -0.54
CA LEU A 57 3.38 -1.88 0.49
C LEU A 57 3.47 -1.21 1.86
N ARG A 58 2.85 -1.79 2.85
CA ARG A 58 2.88 -1.26 4.22
C ARG A 58 4.14 -1.67 4.95
N GLY A 59 4.83 -0.68 5.50
CA GLY A 59 6.06 -0.89 6.28
C GLY A 59 7.28 -1.29 5.45
N PHE A 60 7.23 -1.24 4.12
CA PHE A 60 8.34 -1.64 3.26
C PHE A 60 9.58 -0.77 3.45
N THR A 61 9.43 0.55 3.59
CA THR A 61 10.54 1.47 3.84
C THR A 61 11.32 1.05 5.09
N ALA A 62 10.62 0.80 6.20
CA ALA A 62 11.26 0.37 7.45
C ALA A 62 11.93 -1.01 7.33
N MET A 63 11.31 -1.94 6.60
CA MET A 63 11.86 -3.26 6.35
C MET A 63 13.12 -3.18 5.47
N SER A 64 13.10 -2.36 4.43
CA SER A 64 14.20 -2.23 3.46
C SER A 64 15.48 -1.66 4.06
N GLU A 65 15.40 -0.83 5.12
CA GLU A 65 16.57 -0.30 5.84
C GLU A 65 17.48 -1.39 6.41
N SER A 66 16.92 -2.56 6.72
CA SER A 66 17.66 -3.70 7.29
C SER A 66 18.13 -4.71 6.25
N MET A 67 17.85 -4.50 4.96
CA MET A 67 18.13 -5.44 3.88
C MET A 67 19.27 -5.00 2.97
N THR A 68 19.83 -5.96 2.23
CA THR A 68 20.73 -5.62 1.12
C THR A 68 19.93 -5.12 -0.09
N PRO A 69 20.50 -4.23 -0.92
CA PRO A 69 19.83 -3.72 -2.11
C PRO A 69 19.34 -4.80 -3.07
N GLU A 70 20.08 -5.92 -3.16
CA GLU A 70 19.72 -7.06 -3.99
C GLU A 70 18.45 -7.73 -3.47
N THR A 71 18.32 -7.92 -2.15
CA THR A 71 17.13 -8.52 -1.53
C THR A 71 15.91 -7.61 -1.71
N VAL A 72 16.08 -6.30 -1.54
CA VAL A 72 15.04 -5.29 -1.78
C VAL A 72 14.56 -5.38 -3.24
N THR A 73 15.49 -5.42 -4.19
CA THR A 73 15.18 -5.52 -5.62
C THR A 73 14.44 -6.80 -5.97
N ASP A 74 14.87 -7.95 -5.42
CA ASP A 74 14.22 -9.25 -5.64
C ASP A 74 12.77 -9.25 -5.15
N ILE A 75 12.51 -8.67 -3.98
CA ILE A 75 11.16 -8.57 -3.42
C ILE A 75 10.28 -7.66 -4.28
N LEU A 76 10.78 -6.48 -4.65
CA LEU A 76 10.05 -5.54 -5.50
C LEU A 76 9.75 -6.14 -6.87
N ASN A 77 10.68 -6.84 -7.49
CA ASN A 77 10.45 -7.49 -8.77
C ASN A 77 9.37 -8.58 -8.66
N CYS A 78 9.40 -9.40 -7.61
CA CYS A 78 8.35 -10.40 -7.36
C CYS A 78 6.98 -9.72 -7.14
N PHE A 79 6.94 -8.66 -6.36
CA PHE A 79 5.73 -7.89 -6.11
C PHE A 79 5.18 -7.27 -7.40
N PHE A 80 5.98 -6.54 -8.14
CA PHE A 80 5.55 -5.88 -9.37
C PHE A 80 5.07 -6.89 -10.42
N ASP A 81 5.74 -8.03 -10.57
CA ASP A 81 5.33 -9.05 -11.54
C ASP A 81 3.92 -9.59 -11.24
N GLU A 82 3.63 -9.96 -9.99
CA GLU A 82 2.31 -10.44 -9.58
C GLU A 82 1.23 -9.35 -9.69
N MET A 83 1.56 -8.09 -9.34
CA MET A 83 0.61 -6.97 -9.44
C MET A 83 0.33 -6.60 -10.89
N LEU A 84 1.36 -6.57 -11.73
CA LEU A 84 1.23 -6.27 -13.16
C LEU A 84 0.27 -7.25 -13.85
N GLN A 85 0.42 -8.55 -13.57
CA GLN A 85 -0.48 -9.58 -14.12
C GLN A 85 -1.94 -9.31 -13.74
N CYS A 86 -2.20 -8.86 -12.51
CA CYS A 86 -3.56 -8.52 -12.08
C CYS A 86 -4.09 -7.27 -12.80
N ILE A 87 -3.29 -6.22 -12.92
CA ILE A 87 -3.68 -4.95 -13.54
C ILE A 87 -3.95 -5.13 -15.03
N THR A 88 -3.01 -5.74 -15.76
CA THR A 88 -3.12 -5.92 -17.23
C THR A 88 -4.24 -6.85 -17.62
N LYS A 89 -4.51 -7.89 -16.83
CA LYS A 89 -5.63 -8.82 -17.06
C LYS A 89 -6.99 -8.10 -17.10
N TYR A 90 -7.13 -7.00 -16.42
CA TYR A 90 -8.35 -6.18 -16.37
C TYR A 90 -8.18 -4.85 -17.12
N TYR A 91 -7.38 -4.83 -18.18
CA TYR A 91 -7.17 -3.69 -19.07
C TYR A 91 -6.64 -2.43 -18.40
N GLY A 92 -6.02 -2.57 -17.23
CA GLY A 92 -5.32 -1.47 -16.55
C GLY A 92 -3.99 -1.17 -17.23
N VAL A 93 -3.63 0.10 -17.25
CA VAL A 93 -2.36 0.62 -17.75
C VAL A 93 -1.55 1.13 -16.56
N VAL A 94 -0.39 0.51 -16.32
CA VAL A 94 0.55 1.02 -15.31
C VAL A 94 1.22 2.27 -15.85
N ILE A 95 1.15 3.33 -15.10
CA ILE A 95 1.73 4.63 -15.44
C ILE A 95 3.15 4.75 -14.89
N GLU A 96 3.32 4.40 -13.62
CA GLU A 96 4.62 4.57 -12.95
C GLU A 96 4.73 3.66 -11.72
N PHE A 97 5.97 3.24 -11.41
CA PHE A 97 6.35 2.67 -10.13
C PHE A 97 7.01 3.76 -9.29
N LEU A 98 6.45 4.06 -8.13
CA LEU A 98 6.90 5.11 -7.21
C LEU A 98 7.50 4.45 -5.96
N GLY A 99 8.77 4.03 -6.06
CA GLY A 99 9.37 3.19 -5.01
C GLY A 99 8.70 1.81 -4.98
N ASP A 100 8.01 1.50 -3.91
CA ASP A 100 7.19 0.30 -3.72
C ASP A 100 5.70 0.51 -4.07
N ALA A 101 5.32 1.73 -4.48
CA ALA A 101 3.98 2.02 -4.91
C ALA A 101 3.79 1.85 -6.42
N ILE A 102 2.55 1.57 -6.82
CA ILE A 102 2.10 1.42 -8.21
C ILE A 102 1.02 2.44 -8.50
N LEU A 103 1.22 3.26 -9.54
CA LEU A 103 0.17 4.10 -10.12
C LEU A 103 -0.34 3.46 -11.40
N ALA A 104 -1.63 3.14 -11.45
CA ALA A 104 -2.28 2.58 -12.64
C ALA A 104 -3.60 3.29 -12.94
N VAL A 105 -4.02 3.21 -14.21
CA VAL A 105 -5.30 3.76 -14.66
C VAL A 105 -6.08 2.72 -15.44
N PHE A 106 -7.41 2.79 -15.35
CA PHE A 106 -8.37 1.97 -16.12
C PHE A 106 -9.24 2.90 -16.96
N GLY A 107 -9.61 2.42 -18.14
CA GLY A 107 -10.32 3.23 -19.13
C GLY A 107 -9.41 3.92 -20.15
N ALA A 108 -8.08 3.80 -20.01
CA ALA A 108 -7.12 4.31 -21.01
C ALA A 108 -6.98 3.35 -22.20
N SER A 109 -7.04 2.03 -21.96
CA SER A 109 -7.02 1.02 -23.03
C SER A 109 -8.32 1.08 -23.86
N PRO A 110 -8.23 0.92 -25.20
CA PRO A 110 -9.41 0.81 -26.07
C PRO A 110 -10.30 -0.39 -25.73
N ASP A 111 -9.73 -1.44 -25.14
CA ASP A 111 -10.43 -2.67 -24.74
C ASP A 111 -11.18 -2.54 -23.42
N SER A 112 -10.90 -1.51 -22.63
CA SER A 112 -11.56 -1.22 -21.37
C SER A 112 -12.99 -0.74 -21.63
N LYS A 113 -13.99 -1.47 -21.09
CA LYS A 113 -15.42 -1.17 -21.26
C LYS A 113 -16.13 -0.82 -19.95
N ALA A 114 -15.53 -1.16 -18.82
CA ALA A 114 -16.10 -1.03 -17.50
C ALA A 114 -15.00 -0.65 -16.48
N GLN A 115 -14.37 0.50 -16.72
CA GLN A 115 -13.15 0.94 -16.03
C GLN A 115 -13.24 0.92 -14.49
N ILE A 116 -14.41 1.19 -13.91
CA ILE A 116 -14.59 1.18 -12.45
C ILE A 116 -14.55 -0.27 -11.94
N GLU A 117 -15.32 -1.14 -12.56
CA GLU A 117 -15.42 -2.55 -12.21
C GLU A 117 -14.10 -3.28 -12.46
N GLU A 118 -13.44 -2.95 -13.56
CA GLU A 118 -12.10 -3.47 -13.92
C GLU A 118 -11.09 -3.09 -12.86
N GLY A 119 -11.06 -1.80 -12.46
CA GLY A 119 -10.17 -1.32 -11.41
C GLY A 119 -10.44 -1.96 -10.04
N ILE A 120 -11.71 -2.03 -9.62
CA ILE A 120 -12.08 -2.69 -8.36
C ILE A 120 -11.72 -4.17 -8.38
N THR A 121 -11.98 -4.84 -9.50
CA THR A 121 -11.66 -6.27 -9.65
C THR A 121 -10.15 -6.52 -9.61
N ALA A 122 -9.37 -5.69 -10.31
CA ALA A 122 -7.91 -5.74 -10.28
C ALA A 122 -7.40 -5.57 -8.83
N GLY A 123 -7.89 -4.56 -8.10
CA GLY A 123 -7.51 -4.34 -6.70
C GLY A 123 -7.80 -5.53 -5.79
N ILE A 124 -8.97 -6.16 -5.93
CA ILE A 124 -9.31 -7.38 -5.17
C ILE A 124 -8.37 -8.54 -5.55
N LYS A 125 -8.02 -8.69 -6.83
CA LYS A 125 -7.09 -9.74 -7.29
C LYS A 125 -5.66 -9.49 -6.84
N MET A 126 -5.22 -8.24 -6.83
CA MET A 126 -3.91 -7.84 -6.30
C MET A 126 -3.78 -8.19 -4.82
N GLN A 127 -4.79 -7.89 -3.99
CA GLN A 127 -4.79 -8.30 -2.59
C GLN A 127 -4.67 -9.84 -2.42
N LYS A 128 -5.33 -10.61 -3.26
CA LYS A 128 -5.18 -12.08 -3.24
C LYS A 128 -3.80 -12.55 -3.72
N ALA A 129 -3.22 -11.85 -4.68
CA ALA A 129 -1.89 -12.18 -5.19
C ALA A 129 -0.77 -11.92 -4.17
N MET A 130 -1.03 -11.09 -3.15
CA MET A 130 -0.10 -10.92 -2.01
C MET A 130 0.24 -12.23 -1.30
N GLU A 131 -0.61 -13.24 -1.35
CA GLU A 131 -0.29 -14.56 -0.82
C GLU A 131 0.96 -15.15 -1.49
N LYS A 132 1.08 -15.05 -2.81
CA LYS A 132 2.26 -15.54 -3.53
C LYS A 132 3.50 -14.71 -3.20
N VAL A 133 3.36 -13.39 -3.17
CA VAL A 133 4.44 -12.47 -2.80
C VAL A 133 4.93 -12.81 -1.40
N ASN A 134 4.03 -12.99 -0.44
CA ASN A 134 4.37 -13.30 0.93
C ASN A 134 5.00 -14.70 1.09
N ASN A 135 4.56 -15.70 0.31
CA ASN A 135 5.22 -17.00 0.28
C ASN A 135 6.68 -16.89 -0.17
N TYR A 136 6.96 -16.03 -1.16
CA TYR A 136 8.33 -15.73 -1.58
C TYR A 136 9.11 -15.02 -0.47
N ILE A 137 8.56 -13.99 0.15
CA ILE A 137 9.18 -13.23 1.25
C ILE A 137 9.53 -14.16 2.42
N ILE A 138 8.58 -15.00 2.83
CA ILE A 138 8.76 -15.98 3.92
C ILE A 138 9.86 -17.00 3.56
N SER A 139 9.95 -17.43 2.30
CA SER A 139 11.03 -18.34 1.85
C SER A 139 12.42 -17.74 1.99
N LYS A 140 12.53 -16.43 2.05
CA LYS A 140 13.76 -15.68 2.33
C LYS A 140 14.01 -15.45 3.83
N GLY A 141 13.13 -15.95 4.71
CA GLY A 141 13.22 -15.76 6.17
C GLY A 141 12.78 -14.37 6.64
N LEU A 142 12.00 -13.66 5.82
CA LEU A 142 11.54 -12.31 6.10
C LEU A 142 10.07 -12.28 6.50
N VAL A 143 9.64 -11.18 7.13
CA VAL A 143 8.27 -10.96 7.58
C VAL A 143 7.36 -10.66 6.40
N PRO A 144 6.15 -11.27 6.31
CA PRO A 144 5.20 -10.99 5.26
C PRO A 144 4.75 -9.52 5.27
N LEU A 145 4.56 -8.96 4.09
CA LEU A 145 4.11 -7.59 3.87
C LEU A 145 2.61 -7.53 3.61
N GLU A 146 2.04 -6.39 3.93
CA GLU A 146 0.68 -6.05 3.58
C GLU A 146 0.68 -4.94 2.52
N MET A 147 -0.42 -4.83 1.78
CA MET A 147 -0.60 -3.81 0.76
C MET A 147 -1.89 -3.05 0.99
N GLY A 148 -1.85 -1.72 0.88
CA GLY A 148 -3.02 -0.85 0.82
C GLY A 148 -3.36 -0.49 -0.63
N ILE A 149 -4.65 -0.33 -0.95
CA ILE A 149 -5.09 0.08 -2.29
C ILE A 149 -6.12 1.19 -2.17
N GLY A 150 -5.92 2.28 -2.93
CA GLY A 150 -6.87 3.36 -3.15
C GLY A 150 -7.36 3.38 -4.59
N ILE A 151 -8.68 3.61 -4.81
CA ILE A 151 -9.29 3.71 -6.14
C ILE A 151 -10.23 4.91 -6.18
N HIS A 152 -10.06 5.74 -7.22
CA HIS A 152 -10.91 6.89 -7.47
C HIS A 152 -11.14 7.10 -8.97
N CYS A 153 -12.37 7.41 -9.36
CA CYS A 153 -12.73 7.74 -10.74
C CYS A 153 -12.98 9.23 -10.88
N GLY A 154 -12.19 9.91 -11.69
CA GLY A 154 -12.31 11.34 -11.88
C GLY A 154 -11.69 11.84 -13.18
N GLU A 155 -11.79 13.15 -13.42
CA GLU A 155 -11.17 13.79 -14.58
C GLU A 155 -9.67 13.95 -14.39
N VAL A 156 -8.92 13.51 -15.38
CA VAL A 156 -7.46 13.61 -15.45
C VAL A 156 -7.04 14.11 -16.83
N PHE A 157 -5.84 14.64 -16.91
CA PHE A 157 -5.16 14.89 -18.17
C PHE A 157 -4.12 13.78 -18.36
N ILE A 158 -4.23 12.99 -19.44
CA ILE A 158 -3.35 11.86 -19.72
C ILE A 158 -2.66 12.07 -21.06
N GLY A 159 -1.36 11.79 -21.13
CA GLY A 159 -0.57 11.97 -22.35
C GLY A 159 0.93 12.10 -22.08
N ASN A 160 1.65 12.69 -23.05
CA ASN A 160 3.10 12.84 -23.00
C ASN A 160 3.47 14.19 -22.38
N PHE A 161 4.17 14.15 -21.26
CA PHE A 161 4.65 15.31 -20.53
C PHE A 161 6.19 15.37 -20.56
N GLY A 162 6.73 16.57 -20.63
CA GLY A 162 8.17 16.77 -20.57
C GLY A 162 8.67 17.82 -21.55
N SER A 163 9.81 17.57 -22.15
CA SER A 163 10.46 18.40 -23.16
C SER A 163 10.61 17.62 -24.47
N GLU A 164 11.02 18.31 -25.54
CA GLU A 164 11.32 17.67 -26.84
C GLU A 164 12.40 16.58 -26.75
N THR A 165 13.27 16.66 -25.73
CA THR A 165 14.37 15.72 -25.54
C THR A 165 14.06 14.59 -24.57
N MET A 166 13.05 14.77 -23.72
CA MET A 166 12.65 13.75 -22.72
C MET A 166 11.16 13.87 -22.42
N MET A 167 10.40 12.84 -22.77
CA MET A 167 8.96 12.74 -22.52
C MET A 167 8.66 11.50 -21.68
N ARG A 168 7.60 11.59 -20.87
CA ARG A 168 7.00 10.46 -20.17
C ARG A 168 5.51 10.47 -20.40
N TYR A 169 4.96 9.31 -20.69
CA TYR A 169 3.51 9.12 -20.67
C TYR A 169 3.06 9.08 -19.22
N ASN A 170 2.18 9.99 -18.84
CA ASN A 170 1.79 10.16 -17.45
C ASN A 170 0.33 10.64 -17.34
N VAL A 171 -0.17 10.68 -16.12
CA VAL A 171 -1.50 11.16 -15.77
C VAL A 171 -1.39 12.25 -14.69
N ILE A 172 -2.09 13.37 -14.90
CA ILE A 172 -2.08 14.52 -13.98
C ILE A 172 -3.52 14.96 -13.72
N GLY A 173 -3.82 15.32 -12.48
CA GLY A 173 -5.12 15.88 -12.12
C GLY A 173 -5.43 15.73 -10.64
N GLN A 174 -6.46 16.42 -10.20
CA GLN A 174 -6.96 16.35 -8.82
C GLN A 174 -7.33 14.91 -8.45
N ALA A 175 -7.91 14.15 -9.38
CA ALA A 175 -8.30 12.76 -9.16
C ALA A 175 -7.12 11.83 -8.82
N VAL A 176 -5.91 12.12 -9.33
CA VAL A 176 -4.68 11.38 -8.96
C VAL A 176 -4.32 11.67 -7.51
N ASN A 177 -4.37 12.94 -7.12
CA ASN A 177 -4.07 13.36 -5.74
C ASN A 177 -5.11 12.80 -4.75
N GLU A 178 -6.41 12.79 -5.12
CA GLU A 178 -7.46 12.19 -4.30
C GLU A 178 -7.26 10.67 -4.16
N CYS A 179 -6.89 9.98 -5.24
CA CYS A 179 -6.58 8.56 -5.23
C CYS A 179 -5.41 8.24 -4.29
N SER A 180 -4.31 9.00 -4.39
CA SER A 180 -3.16 8.86 -3.49
C SER A 180 -3.55 8.99 -2.02
N ARG A 181 -4.42 9.93 -1.70
CA ARG A 181 -4.87 10.14 -0.32
C ARG A 181 -5.82 9.05 0.17
N ILE A 182 -6.66 8.49 -0.71
CA ILE A 182 -7.51 7.34 -0.40
C ILE A 182 -6.61 6.12 -0.14
N GLU A 183 -5.57 5.92 -0.95
CA GLU A 183 -4.59 4.87 -0.76
C GLU A 183 -3.87 5.07 0.58
N GLY A 184 -3.33 6.26 0.84
CA GLY A 184 -2.65 6.60 2.08
C GLY A 184 -3.51 6.40 3.34
N ALA A 185 -4.83 6.47 3.25
CA ALA A 185 -5.75 6.17 4.36
C ALA A 185 -6.05 4.66 4.52
N SER A 186 -5.66 3.81 3.55
CA SER A 186 -5.92 2.38 3.65
C SER A 186 -4.94 1.69 4.60
N VAL A 187 -5.41 0.66 5.28
CA VAL A 187 -4.56 -0.27 6.03
C VAL A 187 -4.25 -1.50 5.17
N GLY A 188 -3.33 -2.33 5.65
CA GLY A 188 -2.97 -3.57 4.96
C GLY A 188 -4.19 -4.46 4.68
N GLY A 189 -4.23 -5.06 3.49
CA GLY A 189 -5.34 -5.90 3.04
C GLY A 189 -6.58 -5.15 2.56
N GLN A 190 -6.66 -3.82 2.70
CA GLN A 190 -7.81 -3.04 2.28
C GLN A 190 -7.77 -2.61 0.81
N VAL A 191 -8.98 -2.46 0.24
CA VAL A 191 -9.25 -1.77 -1.01
C VAL A 191 -10.25 -0.65 -0.71
N LEU A 192 -9.74 0.58 -0.61
CA LEU A 192 -10.59 1.76 -0.41
C LEU A 192 -10.98 2.37 -1.74
N VAL A 193 -12.27 2.64 -1.90
CA VAL A 193 -12.83 3.22 -3.13
C VAL A 193 -13.65 4.45 -2.76
N SER A 194 -13.47 5.54 -3.49
CA SER A 194 -14.27 6.76 -3.24
C SER A 194 -15.76 6.50 -3.39
N TYR A 195 -16.56 7.23 -2.60
CA TYR A 195 -18.02 7.11 -2.63
C TYR A 195 -18.59 7.26 -4.04
N ASP A 196 -18.17 8.32 -4.75
CA ASP A 196 -18.68 8.62 -6.08
C ASP A 196 -18.31 7.51 -7.10
N THR A 197 -17.14 6.90 -6.94
CA THR A 197 -16.71 5.77 -7.78
C THR A 197 -17.63 4.57 -7.56
N VAL A 198 -17.92 4.23 -6.31
CA VAL A 198 -18.83 3.10 -5.99
C VAL A 198 -20.25 3.36 -6.49
N GLN A 199 -20.75 4.60 -6.39
CA GLN A 199 -22.10 4.96 -6.86
C GLN A 199 -22.22 4.93 -8.39
N ASN A 200 -21.13 5.11 -9.11
CA ASN A 200 -21.10 5.06 -10.58
C ASN A 200 -20.76 3.65 -11.14
N ALA A 201 -20.56 2.66 -10.28
CA ALA A 201 -20.36 1.29 -10.70
C ALA A 201 -21.67 0.66 -11.16
N ASN A 202 -21.64 -0.10 -12.27
CA ASN A 202 -22.79 -0.83 -12.78
C ASN A 202 -22.98 -2.20 -12.09
N ALA A 203 -21.89 -2.79 -11.59
CA ALA A 203 -21.92 -4.03 -10.85
C ALA A 203 -22.20 -3.78 -9.35
N ALA A 204 -22.81 -4.74 -8.68
CA ALA A 204 -23.03 -4.68 -7.24
C ALA A 204 -21.68 -4.76 -6.49
N ILE A 205 -21.34 -3.72 -5.76
CA ILE A 205 -20.12 -3.64 -4.94
C ILE A 205 -20.48 -4.03 -3.49
N LYS A 206 -19.72 -4.99 -2.94
CA LYS A 206 -19.82 -5.39 -1.54
C LYS A 206 -18.83 -4.59 -0.70
N THR A 207 -19.30 -4.02 0.40
CA THR A 207 -18.50 -3.20 1.31
C THR A 207 -18.71 -3.63 2.75
N ASP A 208 -17.68 -3.49 3.59
CA ASP A 208 -17.74 -3.75 5.04
C ASP A 208 -17.62 -2.49 5.90
N GLY A 209 -17.43 -1.33 5.27
CA GLY A 209 -17.34 -0.06 5.99
C GLY A 209 -17.46 1.15 5.08
N LYS A 210 -17.91 2.26 5.68
CA LYS A 210 -17.95 3.58 5.09
C LYS A 210 -17.24 4.54 6.02
N PHE A 211 -16.25 5.24 5.50
CA PHE A 211 -15.41 6.15 6.27
C PHE A 211 -15.45 7.54 5.65
N THR A 212 -15.12 8.54 6.47
CA THR A 212 -14.85 9.90 6.00
C THR A 212 -13.42 10.21 6.31
N ILE A 213 -12.64 10.51 5.29
CA ILE A 213 -11.22 10.85 5.40
C ILE A 213 -11.11 12.36 5.36
N GLN A 214 -10.52 12.94 6.39
CA GLN A 214 -10.15 14.35 6.38
C GLN A 214 -8.69 14.46 5.99
N VAL A 215 -8.43 15.11 4.88
CA VAL A 215 -7.09 15.13 4.31
C VAL A 215 -6.55 16.55 4.31
N LYS A 216 -5.28 16.71 4.74
CA LYS A 216 -4.57 17.98 4.72
C LYS A 216 -4.56 18.56 3.29
N GLY A 217 -4.98 19.82 3.12
CA GLY A 217 -4.99 20.52 1.83
C GLY A 217 -6.21 20.26 0.92
N ILE A 218 -7.21 19.48 1.36
CA ILE A 218 -8.53 19.42 0.72
C ILE A 218 -9.58 19.95 1.71
N SER A 219 -10.33 20.96 1.30
CA SER A 219 -11.36 21.59 2.12
C SER A 219 -12.57 20.68 2.39
N THR A 220 -12.80 19.69 1.52
CA THR A 220 -13.98 18.80 1.59
C THR A 220 -13.54 17.40 2.00
N PRO A 221 -14.06 16.84 3.10
CA PRO A 221 -13.77 15.48 3.51
C PRO A 221 -14.16 14.46 2.43
N LEU A 222 -13.28 13.50 2.14
CA LEU A 222 -13.54 12.44 1.17
C LEU A 222 -14.29 11.29 1.84
N LYS A 223 -15.41 10.88 1.26
CA LYS A 223 -16.13 9.67 1.67
C LYS A 223 -15.61 8.49 0.89
N VAL A 224 -15.28 7.41 1.57
CA VAL A 224 -14.74 6.17 0.98
C VAL A 224 -15.46 4.94 1.52
N TYR A 225 -15.43 3.87 0.75
CA TYR A 225 -15.88 2.55 1.14
C TYR A 225 -14.69 1.58 1.20
N SER A 226 -14.68 0.71 2.19
CA SER A 226 -13.85 -0.49 2.20
C SER A 226 -14.57 -1.57 1.40
N VAL A 227 -14.00 -1.92 0.24
CA VAL A 227 -14.60 -2.87 -0.69
C VAL A 227 -14.10 -4.28 -0.39
N THR A 228 -15.05 -5.21 -0.24
CA THR A 228 -14.77 -6.62 0.04
C THR A 228 -15.15 -7.55 -1.10
N GLY A 229 -15.84 -7.05 -2.11
CA GLY A 229 -16.18 -7.85 -3.27
C GLY A 229 -16.95 -7.10 -4.34
N ILE A 230 -17.04 -7.76 -5.50
CA ILE A 230 -17.81 -7.30 -6.65
C ILE A 230 -18.66 -8.44 -7.20
N GLY A 231 -19.88 -8.13 -7.62
CA GLY A 231 -20.84 -9.07 -8.20
C GLY A 231 -20.52 -9.45 -9.65
N THR A 232 -21.52 -10.02 -10.32
CA THR A 232 -21.44 -10.38 -11.75
C THR A 232 -21.16 -9.15 -12.62
N PRO A 233 -20.38 -9.28 -13.70
CA PRO A 233 -19.80 -10.52 -14.26
C PRO A 233 -18.50 -10.97 -13.59
N TYR A 234 -17.89 -10.16 -12.73
CA TYR A 234 -16.54 -10.39 -12.18
C TYR A 234 -16.52 -11.39 -11.03
N SER A 235 -17.57 -11.41 -10.21
CA SER A 235 -17.84 -12.39 -9.13
C SER A 235 -16.62 -12.73 -8.28
N CYS A 236 -15.97 -11.74 -7.68
CA CYS A 236 -14.85 -11.96 -6.79
C CYS A 236 -15.05 -11.25 -5.43
N ASN A 237 -14.47 -11.86 -4.39
CA ASN A 237 -14.54 -11.32 -3.03
C ASN A 237 -13.15 -11.43 -2.40
N LEU A 238 -12.79 -10.47 -1.54
CA LEU A 238 -11.72 -10.66 -0.58
C LEU A 238 -12.18 -11.71 0.44
N ALA A 239 -11.33 -12.67 0.74
CA ALA A 239 -11.59 -13.49 1.91
C ALA A 239 -11.46 -12.57 3.13
N HIS A 240 -12.50 -12.50 3.94
CA HIS A 240 -12.31 -12.03 5.30
C HIS A 240 -11.45 -13.10 5.98
N HIS A 241 -10.17 -12.90 6.05
CA HIS A 241 -9.35 -13.61 7.01
C HIS A 241 -9.83 -13.12 8.39
N LYS A 242 -10.88 -13.75 8.92
CA LYS A 242 -11.03 -13.83 10.36
C LYS A 242 -9.81 -14.64 10.79
N LEU A 243 -8.72 -13.95 11.04
CA LEU A 243 -7.58 -14.57 11.68
C LEU A 243 -8.15 -15.21 12.93
N ALA A 244 -8.16 -16.56 12.97
CA ALA A 244 -8.44 -17.32 14.17
C ALA A 244 -7.26 -16.99 15.10
N GLY A 245 -7.32 -15.85 15.73
CA GLY A 245 -6.20 -15.22 16.38
C GLY A 245 -6.51 -14.93 17.82
N PHE A 246 -5.51 -14.69 18.53
CA PHE A 246 -5.43 -14.51 19.96
C PHE A 246 -5.79 -13.07 20.33
N PHE A 247 -6.70 -12.91 21.28
CA PHE A 247 -6.93 -11.63 21.94
C PHE A 247 -6.00 -11.53 23.15
N TRP A 248 -5.08 -10.60 23.09
CA TRP A 248 -4.27 -10.28 24.26
C TRP A 248 -4.87 -9.06 24.99
N ARG A 249 -4.98 -9.19 26.32
CA ARG A 249 -5.32 -8.09 27.20
C ARG A 249 -4.26 -7.97 28.28
N GLY A 250 -3.70 -6.80 28.43
CA GLY A 250 -2.63 -6.54 29.42
C GLY A 250 -2.41 -5.05 29.58
N ARG A 251 -1.22 -4.70 30.05
CA ARG A 251 -0.77 -3.31 30.16
C ARG A 251 0.70 -3.26 29.83
N LEU A 252 1.01 -2.83 28.61
CA LEU A 252 2.36 -2.64 28.12
C LEU A 252 2.58 -1.15 27.88
N GLN A 253 3.55 -0.56 28.57
CA GLN A 253 3.89 0.85 28.39
C GLN A 253 4.46 1.10 27.01
N CYS A 254 4.07 2.21 26.40
CA CYS A 254 4.57 2.61 25.11
C CYS A 254 4.67 4.13 24.98
N THR A 255 5.60 4.55 24.16
CA THR A 255 5.75 5.92 23.68
C THR A 255 5.39 5.95 22.21
N ILE A 256 4.64 6.96 21.78
CA ILE A 256 4.12 7.11 20.43
C ILE A 256 4.65 8.40 19.84
N GLN A 257 5.20 8.33 18.63
CA GLN A 257 5.59 9.48 17.83
C GLN A 257 4.79 9.50 16.54
N CYS A 258 4.25 10.65 16.18
CA CYS A 258 3.51 10.80 14.93
C CYS A 258 4.46 11.04 13.77
N ILE A 259 4.10 10.54 12.61
CA ILE A 259 4.83 10.76 11.36
C ILE A 259 3.96 11.68 10.50
N GLU A 260 4.52 12.82 10.08
CA GLU A 260 3.91 13.73 9.11
C GLU A 260 4.89 13.96 7.98
N ASP A 261 4.43 13.81 6.73
CA ASP A 261 5.23 14.00 5.51
C ASP A 261 6.58 13.25 5.57
N GLU A 262 6.55 11.97 6.00
CA GLU A 262 7.70 11.05 6.17
C GLU A 262 8.70 11.47 7.28
N LEU A 263 8.40 12.50 8.05
CA LEU A 263 9.23 12.96 9.16
C LEU A 263 8.56 12.69 10.50
N VAL A 264 9.32 12.17 11.45
CA VAL A 264 8.87 12.02 12.84
C VAL A 264 8.68 13.40 13.44
N THR A 265 7.48 13.66 13.97
CA THR A 265 7.18 14.95 14.60
C THR A 265 7.71 15.01 16.03
N ASP A 266 7.88 16.23 16.56
CA ASP A 266 8.27 16.43 17.98
C ASP A 266 7.14 16.06 18.96
N GLN A 267 5.94 15.75 18.45
CA GLN A 267 4.79 15.38 19.26
C GLN A 267 4.93 13.93 19.75
N THR A 268 5.20 13.79 21.03
CA THR A 268 5.34 12.50 21.69
C THR A 268 4.19 12.28 22.65
N LEU A 269 3.48 11.15 22.51
CA LEU A 269 2.43 10.70 23.43
C LEU A 269 2.92 9.52 24.25
N ARG A 270 2.47 9.42 25.48
CA ARG A 270 2.69 8.23 26.33
C ARG A 270 1.38 7.53 26.61
N GLY A 271 1.45 6.21 26.65
CA GLY A 271 0.25 5.41 26.88
C GLY A 271 0.55 3.96 27.23
N LYS A 272 -0.53 3.20 27.36
CA LYS A 272 -0.49 1.76 27.64
C LYS A 272 -1.27 1.00 26.60
N ILE A 273 -0.64 0.05 25.95
CA ILE A 273 -1.33 -0.92 25.10
C ILE A 273 -2.14 -1.83 26.03
N VAL A 274 -3.45 -1.86 25.83
CA VAL A 274 -4.38 -2.62 26.69
C VAL A 274 -5.07 -3.77 25.97
N LEU A 275 -5.06 -3.74 24.63
CA LEU A 275 -5.68 -4.77 23.78
C LEU A 275 -4.89 -4.92 22.49
N LEU A 276 -4.63 -6.16 22.10
CA LEU A 276 -4.19 -6.56 20.76
C LEU A 276 -5.23 -7.50 20.20
N THR A 277 -5.69 -7.24 18.99
CA THR A 277 -6.65 -8.12 18.28
C THR A 277 -5.93 -8.98 17.25
N PRO A 278 -6.53 -10.09 16.81
CA PRO A 278 -6.02 -10.92 15.73
C PRO A 278 -5.78 -10.16 14.43
N ASP A 279 -6.60 -9.13 14.16
CA ASP A 279 -6.51 -8.29 12.97
C ASP A 279 -5.44 -7.21 13.10
N ARG A 280 -4.43 -7.42 13.97
CA ARG A 280 -3.31 -6.49 14.23
C ARG A 280 -3.72 -5.11 14.72
N ASN A 281 -4.90 -4.96 15.32
CA ASN A 281 -5.30 -3.70 15.90
C ASN A 281 -4.89 -3.61 17.37
N LEU A 282 -4.35 -2.46 17.76
CA LEU A 282 -4.04 -2.12 19.13
C LEU A 282 -5.03 -1.10 19.67
N ARG A 283 -5.38 -1.27 20.93
CA ARG A 283 -6.03 -0.23 21.71
C ARG A 283 -5.05 0.29 22.76
N ILE A 284 -4.82 1.59 22.71
CA ILE A 284 -3.85 2.27 23.57
C ILE A 284 -4.61 3.29 24.44
N GLU A 285 -4.48 3.16 25.75
CA GLU A 285 -4.94 4.17 26.72
C GLU A 285 -3.82 5.18 26.93
N LEU A 286 -4.10 6.45 26.61
CA LEU A 286 -3.13 7.55 26.78
C LEU A 286 -3.07 7.98 28.24
N GLU A 287 -1.90 8.40 28.70
CA GLU A 287 -1.71 8.96 30.04
C GLU A 287 -2.44 10.29 30.17
N ASP A 288 -2.37 11.12 29.14
CA ASP A 288 -3.17 12.34 29.05
C ASP A 288 -4.57 11.97 28.52
N LYS A 289 -5.57 12.19 29.38
CA LYS A 289 -6.99 11.91 29.04
C LYS A 289 -7.60 12.91 28.06
N ILE A 290 -6.77 13.63 27.33
CA ILE A 290 -7.18 14.61 26.31
C ILE A 290 -7.25 13.87 24.99
N GLU A 291 -8.22 14.19 24.13
CA GLU A 291 -8.25 13.67 22.77
C GLU A 291 -7.06 14.26 22.00
N PRO A 292 -6.15 13.42 21.47
CA PRO A 292 -4.99 13.91 20.77
C PRO A 292 -5.38 14.60 19.47
N ASP A 293 -4.77 15.75 19.18
CA ASP A 293 -4.98 16.46 17.91
C ASP A 293 -4.11 15.84 16.79
N ILE A 294 -4.39 14.58 16.49
CA ILE A 294 -3.71 13.82 15.45
C ILE A 294 -4.75 13.39 14.44
N PRO A 295 -4.57 13.65 13.14
CA PRO A 295 -5.53 13.24 12.13
C PRO A 295 -5.76 11.72 12.12
N LEU A 296 -7.00 11.28 11.83
CA LEU A 296 -7.26 9.86 11.58
C LEU A 296 -6.48 9.41 10.34
N TYR A 297 -6.02 8.17 10.35
CA TYR A 297 -5.18 7.54 9.32
C TYR A 297 -3.77 8.13 9.19
N SER A 298 -3.30 8.92 10.17
CA SER A 298 -1.89 9.29 10.28
C SER A 298 -1.04 8.07 10.61
N ASP A 299 0.16 8.05 10.07
CA ASP A 299 1.18 7.07 10.40
C ASP A 299 1.86 7.45 11.73
N MET A 300 2.32 6.42 12.46
CA MET A 300 3.00 6.61 13.74
C MET A 300 4.02 5.51 14.00
N GLU A 301 5.01 5.87 14.79
CA GLU A 301 5.93 4.94 15.43
C GLU A 301 5.53 4.72 16.88
N ILE A 302 5.52 3.45 17.31
CA ILE A 302 5.24 3.05 18.68
C ILE A 302 6.47 2.37 19.23
N TYR A 303 7.01 2.89 20.30
CA TYR A 303 8.15 2.34 21.02
C TYR A 303 7.67 1.65 22.30
N LEU A 304 8.01 0.37 22.46
CA LEU A 304 7.66 -0.38 23.66
C LEU A 304 8.67 -0.07 24.77
N GLU A 305 8.17 0.33 25.93
CA GLU A 305 8.99 0.51 27.11
C GLU A 305 9.19 -0.84 27.81
N THR A 306 10.34 -1.45 27.60
CA THR A 306 10.69 -2.70 28.26
C THR A 306 11.30 -2.40 29.62
N ASN A 307 10.62 -2.75 30.71
CA ASN A 307 11.22 -2.82 32.04
C ASN A 307 12.26 -3.97 32.04
N ARG A 308 13.47 -3.70 31.64
CA ARG A 308 14.61 -4.57 31.98
C ARG A 308 14.97 -4.35 33.44
N ASN A 309 14.20 -4.87 34.37
CA ASN A 309 14.70 -5.19 35.68
C ASN A 309 15.61 -6.42 35.54
N THR A 310 16.83 -6.20 35.11
CA THR A 310 17.89 -7.14 35.46
C THR A 310 18.30 -6.78 36.88
N ASP A 311 17.97 -7.68 37.80
CA ASP A 311 18.63 -7.75 39.11
C ASP A 311 20.14 -7.92 38.84
N THR A 312 20.86 -6.81 38.84
CA THR A 312 22.28 -6.71 39.19
C THR A 312 22.45 -5.44 39.96
N ASP A 313 22.35 -5.63 41.27
CA ASP A 313 22.81 -4.71 42.29
C ASP A 313 24.31 -4.47 42.10
N THR A 314 24.69 -3.35 41.48
CA THR A 314 26.01 -2.75 41.60
C THR A 314 25.82 -1.25 41.75
N GLY A 315 25.97 -0.82 43.00
CA GLY A 315 25.92 0.59 43.36
C GLY A 315 26.90 1.43 42.54
N ASP A 316 26.38 2.35 41.78
CA ASP A 316 27.05 3.61 41.49
C ASP A 316 26.00 4.65 41.01
N GLY A 317 25.85 5.68 41.78
CA GLY A 317 24.85 6.73 41.61
C GLY A 317 25.18 7.65 40.43
N LYS A 318 24.70 7.32 39.23
CA LYS A 318 24.58 8.27 38.13
C LYS A 318 23.13 8.33 37.64
N LYS A 319 22.52 9.51 37.74
CA LYS A 319 21.23 9.82 37.14
C LYS A 319 21.32 9.55 35.62
N PRO A 320 20.36 8.84 35.00
CA PRO A 320 20.34 8.68 33.56
C PRO A 320 19.97 10.01 32.90
N GLY A 321 20.80 10.44 31.98
CA GLY A 321 20.50 11.52 31.04
C GLY A 321 19.35 11.15 30.13
N ASN A 322 18.66 12.18 29.60
CA ASN A 322 17.44 12.11 28.80
C ASN A 322 17.61 11.57 27.37
N ASP A 323 18.52 10.65 27.12
CA ASP A 323 18.69 10.01 25.81
C ASP A 323 18.35 8.52 25.91
N VAL A 324 17.04 8.23 25.82
CA VAL A 324 16.60 6.85 25.49
C VAL A 324 16.74 6.69 23.99
N GLN A 325 17.94 6.34 23.53
CA GLN A 325 18.08 5.74 22.20
C GLN A 325 17.43 4.36 22.27
N ALA A 326 16.18 4.26 21.78
CA ALA A 326 15.52 2.99 21.52
C ALA A 326 16.39 2.20 20.55
N THR A 327 16.86 1.04 20.96
CA THR A 327 17.49 0.11 20.06
C THR A 327 16.45 -0.35 19.04
N GLY A 328 16.74 -0.27 17.74
CA GLY A 328 15.79 -0.45 16.61
C GLY A 328 14.98 -1.76 16.56
N CYS A 329 15.06 -2.62 17.59
CA CYS A 329 14.32 -3.88 17.67
C CYS A 329 12.93 -3.78 18.33
N ASP A 330 12.58 -2.66 18.94
CA ASP A 330 11.33 -2.51 19.72
C ASP A 330 10.39 -1.45 19.12
N ARG A 331 10.51 -1.20 17.83
CA ARG A 331 9.74 -0.22 17.07
C ARG A 331 8.62 -0.90 16.29
N ILE A 332 7.42 -0.35 16.39
CA ILE A 332 6.22 -0.77 15.66
C ILE A 332 5.73 0.42 14.84
N TYR A 333 5.40 0.19 13.58
CA TYR A 333 4.72 1.17 12.76
C TYR A 333 3.23 0.86 12.72
N ALA A 334 2.42 1.88 12.86
CA ALA A 334 0.98 1.74 12.93
C ALA A 334 0.25 2.93 12.32
N LYS A 335 -1.02 2.76 12.04
CA LYS A 335 -1.92 3.79 11.51
C LYS A 335 -3.12 3.98 12.41
N ILE A 336 -3.49 5.22 12.72
CA ILE A 336 -4.64 5.52 13.57
C ILE A 336 -5.94 5.19 12.86
N LEU A 337 -6.76 4.35 13.48
CA LEU A 337 -8.12 4.03 13.00
C LEU A 337 -9.20 4.85 13.70
N LYS A 338 -9.04 5.03 15.01
CA LYS A 338 -10.00 5.77 15.85
C LYS A 338 -9.28 6.52 16.95
N ARG A 339 -9.88 7.63 17.36
CA ARG A 339 -9.46 8.38 18.54
C ARG A 339 -10.67 8.78 19.36
N SER A 340 -10.49 8.85 20.65
CA SER A 340 -11.45 9.38 21.63
C SER A 340 -10.69 9.89 22.82
N GLN A 341 -11.37 10.52 23.75
CA GLN A 341 -10.76 11.07 24.96
C GLN A 341 -9.96 10.00 25.70
N GLY A 342 -8.64 10.15 25.70
CA GLY A 342 -7.70 9.26 26.39
C GLY A 342 -7.51 7.87 25.75
N VAL A 343 -8.04 7.61 24.54
CA VAL A 343 -7.89 6.29 23.88
C VAL A 343 -7.66 6.48 22.38
N ILE A 344 -6.71 5.72 21.83
CA ILE A 344 -6.53 5.56 20.39
C ILE A 344 -6.62 4.07 20.01
N GLU A 345 -7.19 3.79 18.85
CA GLU A 345 -7.15 2.48 18.21
C GLU A 345 -6.31 2.61 16.94
N VAL A 346 -5.31 1.76 16.80
CA VAL A 346 -4.35 1.78 15.70
C VAL A 346 -4.26 0.40 15.04
N HIS A 347 -3.93 0.38 13.76
CA HIS A 347 -3.59 -0.85 13.03
C HIS A 347 -2.09 -0.92 12.84
N ILE A 348 -1.48 -2.05 13.22
CA ILE A 348 -0.04 -2.28 13.03
C ILE A 348 0.23 -2.53 11.56
N THR A 349 1.07 -1.71 10.97
CA THR A 349 1.50 -1.85 9.56
C THR A 349 2.83 -2.60 9.43
N TYR A 350 3.69 -2.52 10.46
CA TYR A 350 4.96 -3.24 10.52
C TYR A 350 5.41 -3.45 11.97
N GLY A 351 6.21 -4.50 12.22
CA GLY A 351 6.76 -4.78 13.55
C GLY A 351 5.80 -5.55 14.48
N PHE A 352 4.82 -6.26 13.92
CA PHE A 352 3.88 -7.06 14.71
C PHE A 352 4.59 -8.12 15.57
N GLU A 353 5.66 -8.72 15.05
CA GLU A 353 6.50 -9.68 15.75
C GLU A 353 7.18 -9.12 17.00
N VAL A 354 7.37 -7.80 17.04
CA VAL A 354 7.92 -7.13 18.22
C VAL A 354 6.96 -7.23 19.38
N ILE A 355 5.67 -6.92 19.15
CA ILE A 355 4.67 -6.98 20.22
C ILE A 355 4.34 -8.41 20.62
N GLU A 356 4.43 -9.36 19.70
CA GLU A 356 4.23 -10.78 19.99
C GLU A 356 5.19 -11.27 21.08
N LYS A 357 6.44 -10.83 21.09
CA LYS A 357 7.43 -11.16 22.13
C LYS A 357 6.99 -10.81 23.54
N TYR A 358 6.16 -9.79 23.69
CA TYR A 358 5.69 -9.28 24.98
C TYR A 358 4.29 -9.75 25.36
N THR A 359 3.53 -10.24 24.38
CA THR A 359 2.14 -10.59 24.57
C THR A 359 1.90 -12.10 24.63
N TYR A 360 2.81 -12.90 24.07
CA TYR A 360 2.76 -14.36 24.11
C TYR A 360 3.72 -14.92 25.17
N PRO A 361 3.26 -15.73 26.13
CA PRO A 361 4.18 -16.55 26.90
C PRO A 361 4.85 -17.53 25.95
N MET A 362 6.19 -17.58 25.95
CA MET A 362 6.97 -18.50 25.13
C MET A 362 6.50 -19.94 25.33
N HIS A 363 5.65 -20.44 24.45
CA HIS A 363 5.38 -21.86 24.35
C HIS A 363 6.38 -22.48 23.37
N PRO A 364 7.21 -23.46 23.77
CA PRO A 364 8.34 -23.95 22.98
C PRO A 364 7.95 -24.69 21.68
N TYR A 365 6.66 -24.77 21.36
CA TYR A 365 6.13 -25.50 20.19
C TYR A 365 5.24 -24.67 19.26
N MET A 366 5.16 -23.35 19.44
CA MET A 366 4.43 -22.52 18.49
C MET A 366 5.40 -21.86 17.51
N HIS A 367 5.21 -22.13 16.22
CA HIS A 367 5.85 -21.38 15.14
C HIS A 367 5.52 -19.89 15.30
N PRO A 368 6.47 -18.97 15.06
CA PRO A 368 6.21 -17.53 15.19
C PRO A 368 5.12 -16.99 14.26
N TYR A 369 4.62 -17.81 13.34
CA TYR A 369 3.54 -17.48 12.41
C TYR A 369 2.44 -18.53 12.45
N PRO A 370 1.39 -18.37 13.30
CA PRO A 370 0.29 -19.35 13.43
C PRO A 370 -0.59 -19.52 12.19
N TRP A 371 -0.38 -18.73 11.15
CA TRP A 371 -1.09 -18.84 9.85
C TRP A 371 -0.36 -19.67 8.78
N ILE A 372 0.82 -20.18 9.05
CA ILE A 372 1.44 -21.17 8.18
C ILE A 372 0.82 -22.52 8.52
N ILE A 373 -0.30 -22.82 7.89
CA ILE A 373 -0.87 -24.18 7.85
C ILE A 373 -0.19 -24.87 6.67
N TYR A 374 0.59 -25.92 6.96
CA TYR A 374 1.15 -26.84 5.96
C TYR A 374 0.04 -27.63 5.29
#